data_d3926cb0ed018c8a51f8b0c41d14b649
#
_entry.id   d3926cb0ed018c8a51f8b0c41d14b649
#
_cell.length_a   1.000
_cell.length_b   1.000
_cell.length_c   1.000
_cell.angle_alpha   90.00
_cell.angle_beta   90.00
_cell.angle_gamma   90.00
#
_symmetry.space_group_name_H-M   'P 1'
#
loop_
_entity.id
_entity.type
_entity.pdbx_description
1 polymer ?
#
loop_
_entity_poly.entity_id
_entity_poly.type
_entity_poly.pdbx_seq_one_letter_code
_entity_poly.pdbx_strand_id
1 'polypeptide(L)'
;LGHLQDRLDQEQDWTRILSLGEQQRLAFARLLLHKPKVAFLDEATASMDEGLEDTMYRLLKERLPHTTVISVGHRSTLQAFHQQQLMILGNGEWRFTDRNLA
;
A
#
# COMPACT_ATOMS: atom_id res chain seq x y z
N LEU A 1 2.51 18.90 4.69
CA LEU A 1 3.91 18.54 4.95
C LEU A 1 4.88 19.73 4.89
N GLY A 2 4.38 20.95 4.80
CA GLY A 2 5.23 22.16 4.72
C GLY A 2 6.14 22.34 5.93
N HIS A 3 5.70 21.92 7.10
CA HIS A 3 6.48 22.02 8.34
C HIS A 3 7.71 21.10 8.36
N LEU A 4 7.82 20.19 7.40
CA LEU A 4 8.94 19.25 7.30
C LEU A 4 10.04 19.72 6.37
N GLN A 5 9.85 20.81 5.62
CA GLN A 5 10.82 21.25 4.62
C GLN A 5 12.21 21.52 5.20
N ASP A 6 12.26 22.10 6.39
CA ASP A 6 13.53 22.41 7.04
C ASP A 6 14.29 21.17 7.52
N ARG A 7 13.65 20.00 7.44
CA ARG A 7 14.20 18.73 7.94
C ARG A 7 14.36 17.68 6.86
N LEU A 8 14.25 18.07 5.60
CA LEU A 8 14.36 17.14 4.48
C LEU A 8 15.69 16.38 4.43
N ASP A 9 16.77 17.03 4.92
CA ASP A 9 18.11 16.42 4.93
C ASP A 9 18.35 15.52 6.14
N GLN A 10 17.40 15.46 7.07
CA GLN A 10 17.53 14.68 8.29
C GLN A 10 16.65 13.43 8.24
N GLU A 11 16.98 12.52 7.33
CA GLU A 11 16.17 11.34 7.07
C GLU A 11 15.85 10.53 8.33
N GLN A 12 16.77 10.49 9.30
CA GLN A 12 16.58 9.77 10.55
C GLN A 12 15.44 10.32 11.41
N ASP A 13 15.13 11.60 11.27
CA ASP A 13 14.09 12.24 12.07
C ASP A 13 12.68 12.07 11.48
N TRP A 14 12.58 11.65 10.23
CA TRP A 14 11.30 11.49 9.54
C TRP A 14 10.38 10.50 10.25
N THR A 15 10.94 9.36 10.70
CA THR A 15 10.15 8.34 11.39
C THR A 15 9.63 8.81 12.75
N ARG A 16 10.31 9.77 13.36
CA ARG A 16 9.90 10.35 14.64
C ARG A 16 8.89 11.47 14.48
N ILE A 17 8.96 12.20 13.38
CA ILE A 17 8.14 13.39 13.13
C ILE A 17 6.80 13.02 12.52
N LEU A 18 6.79 12.06 11.59
CA LEU A 18 5.59 11.66 10.89
C LEU A 18 4.80 10.63 11.68
N SER A 19 3.48 10.81 11.77
CA SER A 19 2.59 9.76 12.23
C SER A 19 2.60 8.60 11.23
N LEU A 20 2.16 7.42 11.65
CA LEU A 20 2.08 6.25 10.76
C LEU A 20 1.24 6.55 9.51
N GLY A 21 0.10 7.24 9.68
CA GLY A 21 -0.75 7.60 8.55
C GLY A 21 -0.06 8.54 7.56
N GLU A 22 0.70 9.51 8.08
CA GLU A 22 1.46 10.42 7.23
C GLU A 22 2.57 9.68 6.48
N GLN A 23 3.25 8.76 7.15
CA GLN A 23 4.28 7.92 6.53
C GLN A 23 3.69 7.09 5.39
N GLN A 24 2.51 6.51 5.59
CA GLN A 24 1.85 5.72 4.57
C GLN A 24 1.45 6.57 3.36
N ARG A 25 0.88 7.75 3.59
CA ARG A 25 0.54 8.67 2.50
C ARG A 25 1.77 9.11 1.72
N LEU A 26 2.88 9.37 2.40
CA LEU A 26 4.13 9.73 1.75
C LEU A 26 4.65 8.59 0.89
N ALA A 27 4.56 7.36 1.38
CA ALA A 27 4.96 6.18 0.62
C ALA A 27 4.15 6.02 -0.67
N PHE A 28 2.83 6.24 -0.61
CA PHE A 28 1.99 6.23 -1.80
C PHE A 28 2.36 7.34 -2.79
N ALA A 29 2.66 8.53 -2.28
CA ALA A 29 3.10 9.64 -3.13
C ALA A 29 4.39 9.30 -3.87
N ARG A 30 5.36 8.71 -3.19
CA ARG A 30 6.62 8.25 -3.80
C ARG A 30 6.36 7.22 -4.90
N LEU A 31 5.46 6.29 -4.63
CA LEU A 31 5.09 5.26 -5.57
C LEU A 31 4.54 5.87 -6.87
N LEU A 32 3.64 6.84 -6.74
CA LEU A 32 3.06 7.53 -7.88
C LEU A 32 4.10 8.29 -8.72
N LEU A 33 5.15 8.81 -8.06
CA LEU A 33 6.21 9.53 -8.73
C LEU A 33 7.19 8.60 -9.45
N HIS A 34 7.53 7.47 -8.84
CA HIS A 34 8.55 6.56 -9.37
C HIS A 34 8.03 5.61 -10.44
N LYS A 35 6.74 5.31 -10.44
CA LYS A 35 6.08 4.44 -11.42
C LYS A 35 6.82 3.11 -11.62
N PRO A 36 7.03 2.32 -10.57
CA PRO A 36 7.77 1.06 -10.68
C PRO A 36 6.97 0.02 -11.45
N LYS A 37 7.66 -1.04 -11.91
CA LYS A 37 6.98 -2.17 -12.54
C LYS A 37 6.26 -3.04 -11.52
N VAL A 38 6.82 -3.16 -10.33
CA VAL A 38 6.23 -3.92 -9.22
C VAL A 38 6.25 -3.05 -7.98
N ALA A 39 5.11 -2.95 -7.31
CA ALA A 39 4.98 -2.25 -6.03
C ALA A 39 4.64 -3.25 -4.94
N PHE A 40 5.40 -3.24 -3.86
CA PHE A 40 5.19 -4.09 -2.71
C PHE A 40 4.65 -3.25 -1.55
N LEU A 41 3.41 -3.52 -1.15
CA LEU A 41 2.72 -2.74 -0.12
C LEU A 41 2.49 -3.63 1.12
N ASP A 42 3.32 -3.45 2.13
CA ASP A 42 3.24 -4.23 3.37
C ASP A 42 2.50 -3.42 4.43
N GLU A 43 1.26 -3.82 4.71
CA GLU A 43 0.37 -3.14 5.66
C GLU A 43 0.24 -1.63 5.37
N ALA A 44 0.31 -1.26 4.08
CA ALA A 44 0.44 0.13 3.67
C ALA A 44 -0.77 1.00 4.00
N THR A 45 -1.94 0.40 4.17
CA THR A 45 -3.18 1.11 4.49
C THR A 45 -3.71 0.78 5.88
N ALA A 46 -2.92 0.13 6.72
CA ALA A 46 -3.37 -0.37 8.02
C ALA A 46 -3.89 0.72 8.96
N SER A 47 -3.36 1.94 8.88
CA SER A 47 -3.81 3.06 9.71
C SER A 47 -4.81 3.98 9.01
N MET A 48 -5.24 3.64 7.80
CA MET A 48 -6.23 4.41 7.06
C MET A 48 -7.63 3.86 7.30
N ASP A 49 -8.64 4.74 7.23
CA ASP A 49 -10.02 4.26 7.18
C ASP A 49 -10.31 3.67 5.79
N GLU A 50 -11.45 2.98 5.66
CA GLU A 50 -11.80 2.30 4.41
C GLU A 50 -11.96 3.25 3.24
N GLY A 51 -12.48 4.46 3.48
CA GLY A 51 -12.64 5.46 2.43
C GLY A 51 -11.32 5.94 1.88
N LEU A 52 -10.36 6.22 2.75
CA LEU A 52 -9.03 6.64 2.33
C LEU A 52 -8.27 5.50 1.63
N GLU A 53 -8.39 4.28 2.15
CA GLU A 53 -7.81 3.10 1.53
C GLU A 53 -8.34 2.92 0.10
N ASP A 54 -9.64 3.02 -0.08
CA ASP A 54 -10.28 2.92 -1.39
C ASP A 54 -9.73 3.98 -2.34
N THR A 55 -9.61 5.22 -1.88
CA THR A 55 -9.08 6.31 -2.67
C THR A 55 -7.64 6.05 -3.11
N MET A 56 -6.79 5.58 -2.19
CA MET A 56 -5.39 5.30 -2.49
C MET A 56 -5.24 4.18 -3.53
N TYR A 57 -5.97 3.09 -3.39
CA TYR A 57 -5.91 1.99 -4.35
C TYR A 57 -6.49 2.36 -5.70
N ARG A 58 -7.54 3.17 -5.74
CA ARG A 58 -8.08 3.68 -7.01
C ARG A 58 -7.08 4.56 -7.74
N LEU A 59 -6.37 5.42 -7.01
CA LEU A 59 -5.29 6.23 -7.57
C LEU A 59 -4.18 5.36 -8.15
N LEU A 60 -3.80 4.30 -7.47
CA LEU A 60 -2.80 3.37 -7.99
C LEU A 60 -3.24 2.78 -9.32
N LYS A 61 -4.48 2.33 -9.42
CA LYS A 61 -5.00 1.73 -10.66
C LYS A 61 -5.06 2.74 -11.79
N GLU A 62 -5.46 3.98 -11.51
CA GLU A 62 -5.56 5.03 -12.51
C GLU A 62 -4.20 5.51 -12.99
N ARG A 63 -3.30 5.76 -12.05
CA ARG A 63 -2.01 6.39 -12.34
C ARG A 63 -0.92 5.41 -12.72
N LEU A 64 -1.04 4.18 -12.26
CA LEU A 64 -0.04 3.13 -12.47
C LEU A 64 -0.68 1.87 -13.06
N PRO A 65 -1.31 1.96 -14.25
CA PRO A 65 -2.03 0.81 -14.82
C PRO A 65 -1.13 -0.37 -15.18
N HIS A 66 0.17 -0.13 -15.35
CA HIS A 66 1.13 -1.16 -15.72
C HIS A 66 1.96 -1.67 -14.54
N THR A 67 1.70 -1.16 -13.33
CA THR A 67 2.40 -1.62 -12.14
C THR A 67 1.68 -2.83 -11.56
N THR A 68 2.42 -3.90 -11.30
CA THR A 68 1.92 -5.04 -10.55
C THR A 68 1.94 -4.68 -9.07
N VAL A 69 0.79 -4.73 -8.41
CA VAL A 69 0.67 -4.39 -7.00
C VAL A 69 0.55 -5.66 -6.18
N ILE A 70 1.46 -5.86 -5.24
CA ILE A 70 1.44 -6.96 -4.29
C ILE A 70 1.23 -6.37 -2.90
N SER A 71 0.10 -6.70 -2.27
CA SER A 71 -0.25 -6.16 -0.96
C SER A 71 -0.23 -7.25 0.09
N VAL A 72 0.34 -6.93 1.25
CA VAL A 72 0.29 -7.78 2.44
C VAL A 72 -0.57 -7.07 3.47
N GLY A 73 -1.59 -7.75 3.99
CA GLY A 73 -2.47 -7.17 4.97
C GLY A 73 -3.52 -8.16 5.47
N HIS A 74 -4.29 -7.72 6.45
CA HIS A 74 -5.32 -8.55 7.10
C HIS A 74 -6.74 -8.11 6.76
N ARG A 75 -6.91 -6.91 6.20
CA ARG A 75 -8.24 -6.35 5.96
C ARG A 75 -8.92 -7.04 4.79
N SER A 76 -10.16 -7.45 4.99
CA SER A 76 -10.97 -8.00 3.91
C SER A 76 -11.22 -7.01 2.77
N THR A 77 -11.16 -5.71 3.06
CA THR A 77 -11.31 -4.65 2.06
C THR A 77 -10.23 -4.69 0.98
N LEU A 78 -9.04 -5.23 1.30
CA LEU A 78 -7.97 -5.37 0.32
C LEU A 78 -8.34 -6.28 -0.84
N GLN A 79 -9.19 -7.26 -0.61
CA GLN A 79 -9.59 -8.21 -1.65
C GLN A 79 -10.26 -7.52 -2.84
N ALA A 80 -10.96 -6.42 -2.60
CA ALA A 80 -11.66 -5.69 -3.64
C ALA A 80 -10.72 -5.08 -4.68
N PHE A 81 -9.46 -4.86 -4.32
CA PHE A 81 -8.47 -4.20 -5.19
C PHE A 81 -7.53 -5.18 -5.87
N HIS A 82 -7.67 -6.47 -5.60
CA HIS A 82 -6.78 -7.51 -6.11
C HIS A 82 -7.59 -8.61 -6.78
N GLN A 83 -6.99 -9.20 -7.80
CA GLN A 83 -7.60 -10.30 -8.55
C GLN A 83 -7.21 -11.66 -7.96
N GLN A 84 -6.05 -11.71 -7.32
CA GLN A 84 -5.49 -12.95 -6.78
C GLN A 84 -5.20 -12.77 -5.29
N GLN A 85 -5.37 -13.86 -4.55
CA GLN A 85 -5.12 -13.86 -3.12
C GLN A 85 -4.38 -15.14 -2.74
N LEU A 86 -3.31 -14.97 -1.96
CA LEU A 86 -2.63 -16.07 -1.29
C LEU A 86 -2.87 -15.92 0.20
N MET A 87 -3.56 -16.89 0.80
CA MET A 87 -3.84 -16.89 2.22
C MET A 87 -2.94 -17.90 2.92
N ILE A 88 -2.21 -17.43 3.93
CA ILE A 88 -1.37 -18.29 4.76
C ILE A 88 -2.20 -18.72 5.96
N LEU A 89 -2.42 -20.04 6.08
CA LEU A 89 -3.30 -20.60 7.09
C LEU A 89 -2.57 -21.09 8.35
N GLY A 90 -1.23 -21.14 8.29
CA GLY A 90 -0.40 -21.70 9.36
C GLY A 90 -0.09 -23.18 9.13
N ASN A 91 0.84 -23.73 9.90
CA ASN A 91 1.27 -25.14 9.79
C ASN A 91 1.70 -25.55 8.37
N GLY A 92 2.22 -24.61 7.60
CA GLY A 92 2.64 -24.87 6.23
C GLY A 92 1.50 -24.92 5.21
N GLU A 93 0.27 -24.65 5.64
CA GLU A 93 -0.88 -24.66 4.74
C GLU A 93 -1.13 -23.28 4.15
N TRP A 94 -1.61 -23.26 2.90
CA TRP A 94 -1.94 -22.04 2.19
C TRP A 94 -3.08 -22.28 1.22
N ARG A 95 -3.75 -21.20 0.82
CA ARG A 95 -4.84 -21.22 -0.15
C ARG A 95 -4.63 -20.11 -1.17
N PHE A 96 -4.73 -20.46 -2.44
CA PHE A 96 -4.66 -19.50 -3.54
C PHE A 96 -6.04 -19.38 -4.19
N THR A 97 -6.46 -18.14 -4.42
CA THR A 97 -7.72 -17.84 -5.08
C THR A 97 -7.46 -16.85 -6.21
N ASP A 98 -8.03 -17.13 -7.39
CA ASP A 98 -7.96 -16.24 -8.54
C ASP A 98 -9.38 -15.94 -9.00
N ARG A 99 -9.79 -14.68 -8.93
CA ARG A 99 -11.13 -14.27 -9.34
C ARG A 99 -11.37 -14.43 -10.84
N ASN A 100 -10.31 -14.38 -11.63
CA ASN A 100 -10.41 -14.52 -13.07
C ASN A 100 -10.72 -15.96 -13.49
N LEU A 101 -10.52 -16.91 -12.58
CA LEU A 101 -10.78 -18.33 -12.82
C LEU A 101 -12.13 -18.81 -12.25
N ALA A 102 -12.82 -17.94 -11.53
CA ALA A 102 -14.08 -18.30 -10.85
C ALA A 102 -15.25 -18.37 -11.82
#